data_21c1d27146364896b6ee04183c936e98
#
_entry.id   21c1d27146364896b6ee04183c936e98
#
_cell.length_a   1.000
_cell.length_b   1.000
_cell.length_c   1.000
_cell.angle_alpha   90.00
_cell.angle_beta   90.00
_cell.angle_gamma   90.00
#
_symmetry.space_group_name_H-M   'P 1'
#
loop_
_entity.id
_entity.type
_entity.pdbx_description
1 polymer ?
#
loop_
_entity_poly.entity_id
_entity_poly.type
_entity_poly.pdbx_seq_one_letter_code
_entity_poly.pdbx_strand_id
1 'polypeptide(L)'
;MKDRIISELNSKYGFDMTDKMISYMQRILEINENINLTAVREENEFLEKHILDSLACNDYEEFQKAKTIVDMGTGGGFPGIPLAITNPDKKFILADSLSKRLNVVNQVAEELGISNIYLLHVRAEDMGHDIKYREKADVCVSRAVASLNVLSEWCLPLVKKGGYFIPYKGEGAEDEIAAAEKAINVLGGKVDKIENPSEDTNAISGHRLIFIKKINATPKRFPRKPGVAKKTPIR
;
A
#
# COMPACT_ATOMS: atom_id res chain seq x y z
N MET A 1 -19.90 10.73 13.57
CA MET A 1 -18.53 10.31 13.21
C MET A 1 -18.27 10.54 11.73
N LYS A 2 -19.07 9.97 10.84
CA LYS A 2 -18.97 10.14 9.36
C LYS A 2 -18.81 11.61 8.93
N ASP A 3 -19.71 12.50 9.38
CA ASP A 3 -19.70 13.90 8.97
C ASP A 3 -18.43 14.64 9.42
N ARG A 4 -17.87 14.29 10.59
CA ARG A 4 -16.58 14.84 11.04
C ARG A 4 -15.45 14.42 10.12
N ILE A 5 -15.35 13.11 9.79
CA ILE A 5 -14.31 12.60 8.89
C ILE A 5 -14.42 13.24 7.51
N ILE A 6 -15.63 13.35 6.97
CA ILE A 6 -15.86 14.01 5.67
C ILE A 6 -15.44 15.49 5.72
N SER A 7 -15.76 16.19 6.82
CA SER A 7 -15.35 17.59 6.99
C SER A 7 -13.82 17.74 7.06
N GLU A 8 -13.12 16.84 7.75
CA GLU A 8 -11.66 16.81 7.82
C GLU A 8 -11.03 16.52 6.44
N LEU A 9 -11.56 15.54 5.71
CA LEU A 9 -11.11 15.22 4.35
C LEU A 9 -11.34 16.39 3.39
N ASN A 10 -12.51 17.04 3.44
CA ASN A 10 -12.80 18.23 2.64
C ASN A 10 -11.83 19.39 2.93
N SER A 11 -11.51 19.61 4.20
CA SER A 11 -10.56 20.64 4.61
C SER A 11 -9.15 20.37 4.10
N LYS A 12 -8.72 19.10 4.09
CA LYS A 12 -7.34 18.70 3.73
C LYS A 12 -7.14 18.51 2.23
N TYR A 13 -8.13 17.92 1.55
CA TYR A 13 -7.98 17.48 0.14
C TYR A 13 -8.96 18.20 -0.83
N GLY A 14 -9.93 18.93 -0.31
CA GLY A 14 -10.99 19.57 -1.11
C GLY A 14 -12.17 18.64 -1.41
N PHE A 15 -13.26 19.26 -1.86
CA PHE A 15 -14.54 18.58 -2.06
C PHE A 15 -14.46 17.46 -3.12
N ASP A 16 -13.87 17.74 -4.29
CA ASP A 16 -13.84 16.80 -5.42
C ASP A 16 -13.10 15.49 -5.09
N MET A 17 -11.96 15.58 -4.38
CA MET A 17 -11.21 14.39 -3.98
C MET A 17 -11.93 13.60 -2.88
N THR A 18 -12.55 14.31 -1.93
CA THR A 18 -13.35 13.69 -0.87
C THR A 18 -14.56 12.96 -1.46
N ASP A 19 -15.30 13.60 -2.38
CA ASP A 19 -16.45 12.99 -3.05
C ASP A 19 -16.06 11.72 -3.81
N LYS A 20 -14.94 11.73 -4.53
CA LYS A 20 -14.40 10.53 -5.18
C LYS A 20 -14.08 9.41 -4.19
N MET A 21 -13.49 9.72 -3.03
CA MET A 21 -13.21 8.71 -2.00
C MET A 21 -14.49 8.12 -1.40
N ILE A 22 -15.49 8.95 -1.14
CA ILE A 22 -16.80 8.51 -0.64
C ILE A 22 -17.52 7.65 -1.69
N SER A 23 -17.52 8.08 -2.94
CA SER A 23 -18.10 7.32 -4.05
C SER A 23 -17.39 5.97 -4.23
N TYR A 24 -16.05 5.94 -4.12
CA TYR A 24 -15.29 4.69 -4.15
C TYR A 24 -15.69 3.77 -3.01
N MET A 25 -15.80 4.27 -1.77
CA MET A 25 -16.26 3.52 -0.61
C MET A 25 -17.64 2.88 -0.89
N GLN A 26 -18.61 3.69 -1.33
CA GLN A 26 -19.99 3.23 -1.56
C GLN A 26 -20.03 2.12 -2.61
N ARG A 27 -19.31 2.28 -3.73
CA ARG A 27 -19.24 1.26 -4.79
C ARG A 27 -18.57 -0.02 -4.31
N ILE A 28 -17.49 0.09 -3.54
CA ILE A 28 -16.82 -1.10 -2.97
C ILE A 28 -17.75 -1.81 -1.97
N LEU A 29 -18.46 -1.12 -1.10
CA LEU A 29 -19.39 -1.72 -0.15
C LEU A 29 -20.54 -2.44 -0.86
N GLU A 30 -21.13 -1.84 -1.89
CA GLU A 30 -22.17 -2.46 -2.72
C GLU A 30 -21.70 -3.76 -3.38
N ILE A 31 -20.52 -3.73 -4.04
CA ILE A 31 -19.97 -4.91 -4.71
C ILE A 31 -19.52 -5.97 -3.69
N ASN A 32 -19.10 -5.55 -2.50
CA ASN A 32 -18.63 -6.42 -1.44
C ASN A 32 -19.72 -7.34 -0.87
N GLU A 33 -20.99 -7.04 -1.09
CA GLU A 33 -22.11 -7.96 -0.78
C GLU A 33 -21.98 -9.30 -1.50
N ASN A 34 -21.40 -9.28 -2.72
CA ASN A 34 -21.29 -10.44 -3.60
C ASN A 34 -19.85 -10.96 -3.73
N ILE A 35 -18.86 -10.10 -3.47
CA ILE A 35 -17.43 -10.42 -3.66
C ILE A 35 -16.68 -9.96 -2.40
N ASN A 36 -16.14 -10.88 -1.62
CA ASN A 36 -15.39 -10.55 -0.41
C ASN A 36 -14.06 -9.82 -0.73
N LEU A 37 -14.14 -8.49 -0.91
CA LEU A 37 -13.01 -7.59 -1.11
C LEU A 37 -12.43 -7.14 0.23
N THR A 38 -13.30 -6.90 1.20
CA THR A 38 -12.96 -6.48 2.57
C THR A 38 -13.91 -7.10 3.59
N ALA A 39 -13.42 -7.28 4.83
CA ALA A 39 -14.25 -7.70 5.95
C ALA A 39 -15.14 -6.56 6.49
N VAL A 40 -14.79 -5.29 6.19
CA VAL A 40 -15.52 -4.11 6.64
C VAL A 40 -16.84 -3.98 5.87
N ARG A 41 -17.95 -3.76 6.59
CA ARG A 41 -19.30 -3.64 6.04
C ARG A 41 -19.93 -2.27 6.31
N GLU A 42 -19.52 -1.61 7.38
CA GLU A 42 -20.09 -0.35 7.82
C GLU A 42 -19.28 0.86 7.30
N GLU A 43 -20.00 1.89 6.83
CA GLU A 43 -19.36 3.08 6.23
C GLU A 43 -18.41 3.80 7.18
N ASN A 44 -18.78 3.96 8.47
CA ASN A 44 -17.89 4.61 9.43
C ASN A 44 -16.58 3.86 9.62
N GLU A 45 -16.66 2.54 9.75
CA GLU A 45 -15.50 1.67 9.88
C GLU A 45 -14.65 1.68 8.59
N PHE A 46 -15.31 1.76 7.44
CA PHE A 46 -14.61 1.84 6.15
C PHE A 46 -13.84 3.15 5.99
N LEU A 47 -14.46 4.27 6.38
CA LEU A 47 -13.80 5.59 6.37
C LEU A 47 -12.55 5.59 7.24
N GLU A 48 -12.63 5.03 8.45
CA GLU A 48 -11.49 4.98 9.35
C GLU A 48 -10.42 3.99 8.88
N LYS A 49 -10.81 2.71 8.70
CA LYS A 49 -9.85 1.61 8.46
C LYS A 49 -9.34 1.55 7.02
N HIS A 50 -10.08 2.10 6.06
CA HIS A 50 -9.67 2.03 4.66
C HIS A 50 -9.30 3.39 4.07
N ILE A 51 -10.09 4.44 4.31
CA ILE A 51 -9.78 5.75 3.71
C ILE A 51 -8.70 6.47 4.52
N LEU A 52 -8.98 6.84 5.79
CA LEU A 52 -8.03 7.60 6.59
C LEU A 52 -6.70 6.88 6.78
N ASP A 53 -6.75 5.60 7.12
CA ASP A 53 -5.55 4.78 7.27
C ASP A 53 -4.69 4.75 6.00
N SER A 54 -5.32 4.61 4.83
CA SER A 54 -4.59 4.63 3.55
C SER A 54 -3.85 5.95 3.32
N LEU A 55 -4.45 7.08 3.72
CA LEU A 55 -3.90 8.42 3.51
C LEU A 55 -2.73 8.78 4.44
N ALA A 56 -2.44 7.95 5.43
CA ALA A 56 -1.39 8.20 6.40
C ALA A 56 -0.01 8.49 5.78
N CYS A 57 0.31 7.89 4.62
CA CYS A 57 1.57 8.15 3.91
C CYS A 57 1.69 9.59 3.37
N ASN A 58 0.58 10.30 3.13
CA ASN A 58 0.60 11.61 2.48
C ASN A 58 1.35 12.69 3.28
N ASP A 59 1.45 12.53 4.60
CA ASP A 59 2.04 13.53 5.48
C ASP A 59 3.58 13.43 5.55
N TYR A 60 4.20 12.43 4.88
CA TYR A 60 5.63 12.17 4.95
C TYR A 60 6.35 12.57 3.67
N GLU A 61 7.48 13.24 3.84
CA GLU A 61 8.30 13.79 2.76
C GLU A 61 8.76 12.72 1.76
N GLU A 62 9.07 11.53 2.25
CA GLU A 62 9.49 10.37 1.45
C GLU A 62 8.43 9.97 0.43
N PHE A 63 7.15 10.03 0.83
CA PHE A 63 6.03 9.77 -0.07
C PHE A 63 5.70 10.98 -0.95
N GLN A 64 5.76 12.19 -0.40
CA GLN A 64 5.47 13.41 -1.15
C GLN A 64 6.41 13.60 -2.36
N LYS A 65 7.69 13.27 -2.21
CA LYS A 65 8.71 13.34 -3.28
C LYS A 65 8.59 12.22 -4.31
N ALA A 66 7.87 11.14 -4.00
CA ALA A 66 7.70 10.01 -4.89
C ALA A 66 6.84 10.37 -6.11
N LYS A 67 7.21 9.83 -7.28
CA LYS A 67 6.44 9.96 -8.53
C LYS A 67 5.85 8.65 -9.00
N THR A 68 6.54 7.54 -8.74
CA THR A 68 6.06 6.20 -9.08
C THR A 68 5.91 5.37 -7.82
N ILE A 69 4.68 4.97 -7.53
CA ILE A 69 4.30 4.20 -6.36
C ILE A 69 3.82 2.82 -6.81
N VAL A 70 4.27 1.78 -6.14
CA VAL A 70 3.73 0.42 -6.27
C VAL A 70 2.93 0.10 -5.02
N ASP A 71 1.69 -0.33 -5.17
CA ASP A 71 0.90 -0.94 -4.09
C ASP A 71 0.88 -2.45 -4.30
N MET A 72 1.62 -3.17 -3.46
CA MET A 72 1.77 -4.62 -3.57
C MET A 72 0.74 -5.36 -2.72
N GLY A 73 -0.11 -6.13 -3.40
CA GLY A 73 -1.24 -6.81 -2.78
C GLY A 73 -2.38 -5.86 -2.49
N THR A 74 -2.73 -5.02 -3.46
CA THR A 74 -3.69 -3.92 -3.34
C THR A 74 -5.09 -4.37 -2.90
N GLY A 75 -5.47 -5.62 -3.13
CA GLY A 75 -6.77 -6.16 -2.74
C GLY A 75 -7.95 -5.37 -3.32
N GLY A 76 -8.73 -4.75 -2.46
CA GLY A 76 -9.83 -3.82 -2.84
C GLY A 76 -9.36 -2.41 -3.18
N GLY A 77 -8.07 -2.22 -3.54
CA GLY A 77 -7.51 -0.92 -3.91
C GLY A 77 -6.90 -0.15 -2.73
N PHE A 78 -6.53 -0.81 -1.63
CA PHE A 78 -6.04 -0.15 -0.42
C PHE A 78 -4.60 -0.56 -0.05
N PRO A 79 -3.69 0.42 0.16
CA PRO A 79 -3.93 1.87 0.26
C PRO A 79 -3.93 2.63 -1.09
N GLY A 80 -3.69 1.95 -2.22
CA GLY A 80 -3.38 2.56 -3.50
C GLY A 80 -4.42 3.54 -4.06
N ILE A 81 -5.72 3.24 -4.01
CA ILE A 81 -6.77 4.09 -4.59
C ILE A 81 -6.95 5.40 -3.82
N PRO A 82 -7.11 5.44 -2.48
CA PRO A 82 -7.16 6.70 -1.75
C PRO A 82 -5.92 7.57 -1.98
N LEU A 83 -4.73 6.95 -2.01
CA LEU A 83 -3.49 7.67 -2.32
C LEU A 83 -3.47 8.20 -3.76
N ALA A 84 -3.99 7.44 -4.73
CA ALA A 84 -4.05 7.88 -6.13
C ALA A 84 -5.02 9.06 -6.32
N ILE A 85 -6.18 9.03 -5.66
CA ILE A 85 -7.17 10.13 -5.70
C ILE A 85 -6.54 11.44 -5.19
N THR A 86 -5.80 11.37 -4.07
CA THR A 86 -5.20 12.56 -3.44
C THR A 86 -3.87 13.00 -4.07
N ASN A 87 -3.33 12.25 -5.03
CA ASN A 87 -2.06 12.55 -5.71
C ASN A 87 -2.20 12.33 -7.23
N PRO A 88 -2.98 13.14 -7.95
CA PRO A 88 -3.28 12.92 -9.37
C PRO A 88 -2.06 13.07 -10.30
N ASP A 89 -1.01 13.73 -9.84
CA ASP A 89 0.26 13.94 -10.55
C ASP A 89 1.25 12.76 -10.44
N LYS A 90 0.93 11.77 -9.58
CA LYS A 90 1.78 10.58 -9.36
C LYS A 90 1.24 9.37 -10.12
N LYS A 91 2.14 8.46 -10.47
CA LYS A 91 1.81 7.19 -11.11
C LYS A 91 1.71 6.08 -10.05
N PHE A 92 0.57 5.39 -10.03
CA PHE A 92 0.35 4.24 -9.16
C PHE A 92 0.28 2.94 -9.94
N ILE A 93 1.01 1.93 -9.51
CA ILE A 93 0.96 0.56 -10.04
C ILE A 93 0.36 -0.31 -8.93
N LEU A 94 -0.88 -0.74 -9.13
CA LEU A 94 -1.62 -1.57 -8.17
C LEU A 94 -1.51 -3.02 -8.59
N ALA A 95 -0.74 -3.81 -7.83
CA ALA A 95 -0.45 -5.20 -8.14
C ALA A 95 -1.17 -6.16 -7.21
N ASP A 96 -1.81 -7.18 -7.75
CA ASP A 96 -2.40 -8.28 -6.98
C ASP A 96 -2.33 -9.60 -7.78
N SER A 97 -2.27 -10.72 -7.07
CA SER A 97 -2.29 -12.06 -7.67
C SER A 97 -3.69 -12.57 -8.00
N LEU A 98 -4.74 -11.86 -7.61
CA LEU A 98 -6.14 -12.21 -7.82
C LEU A 98 -6.80 -11.26 -8.81
N SER A 99 -6.91 -11.67 -10.08
CA SER A 99 -7.51 -10.88 -11.16
C SER A 99 -8.93 -10.40 -10.85
N LYS A 100 -9.73 -11.24 -10.16
CA LYS A 100 -11.10 -10.89 -9.78
C LYS A 100 -11.18 -9.61 -8.94
N ARG A 101 -10.22 -9.38 -8.03
CA ARG A 101 -10.15 -8.15 -7.23
C ARG A 101 -9.79 -6.96 -8.09
N LEU A 102 -8.76 -7.12 -8.93
CA LEU A 102 -8.31 -6.05 -9.83
C LEU A 102 -9.39 -5.62 -10.82
N ASN A 103 -10.21 -6.57 -11.32
CA ASN A 103 -11.31 -6.24 -12.22
C ASN A 103 -12.35 -5.32 -11.55
N VAL A 104 -12.65 -5.55 -10.27
CA VAL A 104 -13.54 -4.67 -9.51
C VAL A 104 -12.91 -3.29 -9.32
N VAL A 105 -11.64 -3.25 -8.89
CA VAL A 105 -10.90 -1.99 -8.73
C VAL A 105 -10.87 -1.21 -10.03
N ASN A 106 -10.63 -1.89 -11.17
CA ASN A 106 -10.64 -1.28 -12.50
C ASN A 106 -11.99 -0.65 -12.84
N GLN A 107 -13.05 -1.44 -12.70
CA GLN A 107 -14.42 -0.99 -13.00
C GLN A 107 -14.76 0.28 -12.22
N VAL A 108 -14.54 0.27 -10.89
CA VAL A 108 -14.89 1.42 -10.04
C VAL A 108 -13.98 2.62 -10.34
N ALA A 109 -12.70 2.38 -10.61
CA ALA A 109 -11.78 3.46 -10.96
C ALA A 109 -12.12 4.13 -12.29
N GLU A 110 -12.55 3.37 -13.31
CA GLU A 110 -13.04 3.90 -14.58
C GLU A 110 -14.33 4.71 -14.38
N GLU A 111 -15.31 4.19 -13.62
CA GLU A 111 -16.57 4.89 -13.29
C GLU A 111 -16.29 6.26 -12.63
N LEU A 112 -15.25 6.37 -11.80
CA LEU A 112 -14.89 7.59 -11.05
C LEU A 112 -13.83 8.46 -11.75
N GLY A 113 -13.35 8.07 -12.92
CA GLY A 113 -12.32 8.81 -13.66
C GLY A 113 -10.96 8.87 -12.95
N ILE A 114 -10.55 7.80 -12.25
CA ILE A 114 -9.23 7.69 -11.60
C ILE A 114 -8.26 7.15 -12.65
N SER A 115 -7.51 8.03 -13.31
CA SER A 115 -6.73 7.71 -14.51
C SER A 115 -5.24 7.51 -14.27
N ASN A 116 -4.73 7.83 -13.08
CA ASN A 116 -3.30 7.75 -12.74
C ASN A 116 -2.87 6.40 -12.14
N ILE A 117 -3.70 5.37 -12.30
CA ILE A 117 -3.46 3.99 -11.84
C ILE A 117 -3.18 3.03 -13.00
N TYR A 118 -2.37 2.01 -12.73
CA TYR A 118 -2.08 0.90 -13.65
C TYR A 118 -2.26 -0.41 -12.86
N LEU A 119 -3.27 -1.19 -13.26
CA LEU A 119 -3.57 -2.46 -12.60
C LEU A 119 -2.69 -3.57 -13.19
N LEU A 120 -2.06 -4.35 -12.33
CA LEU A 120 -1.15 -5.40 -12.75
C LEU A 120 -1.48 -6.74 -12.07
N HIS A 121 -2.06 -7.67 -12.84
CA HIS A 121 -2.29 -9.04 -12.39
C HIS A 121 -0.97 -9.81 -12.44
N VAL A 122 -0.30 -9.95 -11.31
CA VAL A 122 1.02 -10.57 -11.22
C VAL A 122 1.29 -11.08 -9.79
N ARG A 123 2.12 -12.10 -9.67
CA ARG A 123 2.71 -12.47 -8.38
C ARG A 123 3.87 -11.52 -8.05
N ALA A 124 4.02 -11.20 -6.78
CA ALA A 124 5.09 -10.31 -6.32
C ALA A 124 6.48 -10.81 -6.73
N GLU A 125 6.69 -12.12 -6.65
CA GLU A 125 7.96 -12.75 -7.02
C GLU A 125 8.27 -12.58 -8.52
N ASP A 126 7.27 -12.71 -9.38
CA ASP A 126 7.44 -12.54 -10.83
C ASP A 126 7.69 -11.07 -11.19
N MET A 127 6.92 -10.14 -10.56
CA MET A 127 7.12 -8.71 -10.73
C MET A 127 8.53 -8.25 -10.31
N GLY A 128 9.06 -8.82 -9.20
CA GLY A 128 10.39 -8.50 -8.70
C GLY A 128 11.54 -8.95 -9.62
N HIS A 129 11.28 -9.86 -10.56
CA HIS A 129 12.25 -10.27 -11.58
C HIS A 129 12.06 -9.56 -12.93
N ASP A 130 10.88 -8.95 -13.17
CA ASP A 130 10.63 -8.24 -14.42
C ASP A 130 11.43 -6.92 -14.46
N ILE A 131 12.29 -6.77 -15.46
CA ILE A 131 13.14 -5.60 -15.68
C ILE A 131 12.34 -4.29 -15.80
N LYS A 132 11.06 -4.36 -16.16
CA LYS A 132 10.17 -3.20 -16.26
C LYS A 132 9.84 -2.61 -14.88
N TYR A 133 9.85 -3.44 -13.83
CA TYR A 133 9.42 -3.04 -12.49
C TYR A 133 10.54 -3.13 -11.46
N ARG A 134 11.52 -4.02 -11.68
CA ARG A 134 12.61 -4.21 -10.74
C ARG A 134 13.40 -2.92 -10.54
N GLU A 135 13.50 -2.48 -9.27
CA GLU A 135 14.22 -1.28 -8.84
C GLU A 135 13.82 0.00 -9.61
N LYS A 136 12.51 0.17 -9.87
CA LYS A 136 11.97 1.33 -10.59
C LYS A 136 11.05 2.22 -9.74
N ALA A 137 10.41 1.67 -8.71
CA ALA A 137 9.51 2.43 -7.85
C ALA A 137 10.28 3.40 -6.94
N ASP A 138 9.76 4.61 -6.78
CA ASP A 138 10.22 5.53 -5.74
C ASP A 138 9.79 5.03 -4.36
N VAL A 139 8.54 4.60 -4.28
CA VAL A 139 7.94 4.04 -3.07
C VAL A 139 7.19 2.77 -3.43
N CYS A 140 7.32 1.74 -2.57
CA CYS A 140 6.43 0.59 -2.56
C CYS A 140 5.65 0.61 -1.24
N VAL A 141 4.33 0.51 -1.30
CA VAL A 141 3.46 0.36 -0.13
C VAL A 141 2.85 -1.03 -0.11
N SER A 142 2.45 -1.51 1.06
CA SER A 142 1.69 -2.75 1.20
C SER A 142 0.96 -2.75 2.54
N ARG A 143 -0.28 -3.30 2.58
CA ARG A 143 -1.09 -3.39 3.78
C ARG A 143 -1.77 -4.75 3.90
N ALA A 144 -1.72 -5.37 5.09
CA ALA A 144 -2.45 -6.59 5.45
C ALA A 144 -2.21 -7.82 4.53
N VAL A 145 -1.00 -7.98 3.95
CA VAL A 145 -0.69 -9.04 2.98
C VAL A 145 0.08 -10.21 3.57
N ALA A 146 1.16 -9.94 4.33
CA ALA A 146 2.03 -10.94 4.92
C ALA A 146 2.90 -10.35 6.05
N SER A 147 3.68 -11.20 6.74
CA SER A 147 4.70 -10.76 7.71
C SER A 147 5.79 -9.93 7.04
N LEU A 148 6.45 -9.07 7.82
CA LEU A 148 7.40 -8.08 7.28
C LEU A 148 8.59 -8.71 6.56
N ASN A 149 9.14 -9.84 7.04
CA ASN A 149 10.22 -10.54 6.36
C ASN A 149 9.83 -11.07 4.98
N VAL A 150 8.59 -11.55 4.82
CA VAL A 150 8.03 -11.97 3.51
C VAL A 150 7.79 -10.77 2.62
N LEU A 151 7.16 -9.71 3.15
CA LEU A 151 6.92 -8.48 2.39
C LEU A 151 8.20 -7.81 1.93
N SER A 152 9.24 -7.83 2.76
CA SER A 152 10.56 -7.29 2.38
C SER A 152 11.11 -7.98 1.13
N GLU A 153 10.96 -9.31 1.02
CA GLU A 153 11.41 -10.06 -0.16
C GLU A 153 10.58 -9.74 -1.41
N TRP A 154 9.31 -9.40 -1.25
CA TRP A 154 8.44 -9.06 -2.38
C TRP A 154 8.55 -7.61 -2.84
N CYS A 155 8.74 -6.68 -1.89
CA CYS A 155 8.65 -5.25 -2.16
C CYS A 155 10.00 -4.57 -2.39
N LEU A 156 11.05 -4.93 -1.61
CA LEU A 156 12.36 -4.29 -1.79
C LEU A 156 13.00 -4.47 -3.18
N PRO A 157 12.80 -5.61 -3.88
CA PRO A 157 13.25 -5.74 -5.28
C PRO A 157 12.62 -4.75 -6.25
N LEU A 158 11.47 -4.14 -5.92
CA LEU A 158 10.78 -3.18 -6.78
C LEU A 158 11.26 -1.74 -6.55
N VAL A 159 11.78 -1.46 -5.34
CA VAL A 159 12.18 -0.13 -4.92
C VAL A 159 13.56 0.22 -5.49
N LYS A 160 13.68 1.39 -6.14
CA LYS A 160 14.97 1.91 -6.60
C LYS A 160 15.90 2.28 -5.44
N LYS A 161 17.21 2.31 -5.67
CA LYS A 161 18.16 2.80 -4.67
C LYS A 161 17.81 4.25 -4.28
N GLY A 162 17.76 4.53 -2.98
CA GLY A 162 17.33 5.81 -2.41
C GLY A 162 15.81 5.94 -2.19
N GLY A 163 14.99 5.03 -2.75
CA GLY A 163 13.56 4.97 -2.52
C GLY A 163 13.21 4.23 -1.22
N TYR A 164 11.90 4.05 -0.97
CA TYR A 164 11.39 3.49 0.28
C TYR A 164 10.38 2.36 0.05
N PHE A 165 10.46 1.33 0.89
CA PHE A 165 9.36 0.41 1.14
C PHE A 165 8.66 0.86 2.42
N ILE A 166 7.34 1.13 2.34
CA ILE A 166 6.53 1.64 3.45
C ILE A 166 5.35 0.68 3.72
N PRO A 167 5.57 -0.42 4.46
CA PRO A 167 4.47 -1.29 4.90
C PRO A 167 3.65 -0.65 6.01
N TYR A 168 2.34 -0.85 5.94
CA TYR A 168 1.37 -0.55 6.99
C TYR A 168 1.27 -1.77 7.93
N LYS A 169 1.62 -1.59 9.19
CA LYS A 169 1.67 -2.67 10.19
C LYS A 169 0.86 -2.31 11.44
N GLY A 170 0.31 -3.31 12.10
CA GLY A 170 -0.39 -3.14 13.38
C GLY A 170 0.54 -2.99 14.58
N GLU A 171 -0.01 -3.20 15.78
CA GLU A 171 0.68 -3.01 17.07
C GLU A 171 1.92 -3.88 17.25
N GLY A 172 2.16 -4.95 16.61
CA GLY A 172 3.39 -5.77 16.70
C GLY A 172 4.51 -5.36 15.73
N ALA A 173 4.54 -4.10 15.28
CA ALA A 173 5.49 -3.64 14.27
C ALA A 173 6.95 -3.82 14.66
N GLU A 174 7.30 -3.55 15.92
CA GLU A 174 8.68 -3.69 16.44
C GLU A 174 9.16 -5.13 16.44
N ASP A 175 8.31 -6.07 16.86
CA ASP A 175 8.64 -7.50 16.85
C ASP A 175 8.80 -8.01 15.41
N GLU A 176 7.93 -7.54 14.49
CA GLU A 176 8.06 -7.85 13.07
C GLU A 176 9.35 -7.29 12.45
N ILE A 177 9.79 -6.09 12.87
CA ILE A 177 11.06 -5.49 12.43
C ILE A 177 12.22 -6.35 12.91
N ALA A 178 12.26 -6.71 14.18
CA ALA A 178 13.32 -7.56 14.74
C ALA A 178 13.40 -8.90 13.99
N ALA A 179 12.25 -9.52 13.71
CA ALA A 179 12.18 -10.78 12.96
C ALA A 179 12.55 -10.64 11.47
N ALA A 180 12.43 -9.43 10.90
CA ALA A 180 12.70 -9.15 9.49
C ALA A 180 14.07 -8.51 9.23
N GLU A 181 14.84 -8.17 10.25
CA GLU A 181 16.10 -7.41 10.13
C GLU A 181 17.06 -8.03 9.11
N LYS A 182 17.29 -9.33 9.21
CA LYS A 182 18.16 -10.05 8.28
C LYS A 182 17.61 -10.04 6.85
N ALA A 183 16.28 -10.20 6.68
CA ALA A 183 15.65 -10.13 5.37
C ALA A 183 15.85 -8.75 4.76
N ILE A 184 15.54 -7.69 5.51
CA ILE A 184 15.68 -6.29 5.07
C ILE A 184 17.12 -6.03 4.62
N ASN A 185 18.11 -6.39 5.45
CA ASN A 185 19.53 -6.16 5.17
C ASN A 185 20.01 -6.91 3.91
N VAL A 186 19.69 -8.20 3.78
CA VAL A 186 20.08 -9.04 2.62
C VAL A 186 19.45 -8.52 1.32
N LEU A 187 18.25 -7.96 1.39
CA LEU A 187 17.53 -7.41 0.23
C LEU A 187 17.92 -5.97 -0.12
N GLY A 188 18.88 -5.41 0.62
CA GLY A 188 19.42 -4.08 0.36
C GLY A 188 18.64 -2.93 1.00
N GLY A 189 17.80 -3.23 1.98
CA GLY A 189 17.07 -2.25 2.78
C GLY A 189 17.76 -1.92 4.11
N LYS A 190 17.29 -0.85 4.75
CA LYS A 190 17.60 -0.48 6.14
C LYS A 190 16.37 0.20 6.73
N VAL A 191 15.95 -0.19 7.92
CA VAL A 191 14.91 0.54 8.66
C VAL A 191 15.45 1.94 8.97
N ASP A 192 14.71 2.96 8.56
CA ASP A 192 15.05 4.36 8.72
C ASP A 192 14.30 4.96 9.92
N LYS A 193 12.98 4.77 9.93
CA LYS A 193 12.10 5.24 11.02
C LYS A 193 10.81 4.41 11.08
N ILE A 194 10.12 4.54 12.22
CA ILE A 194 8.77 4.03 12.45
C ILE A 194 7.94 5.24 12.85
N GLU A 195 6.78 5.39 12.22
CA GLU A 195 5.85 6.48 12.50
C GLU A 195 4.50 5.94 12.96
N ASN A 196 3.86 6.65 13.86
CA ASN A 196 2.53 6.36 14.37
C ASN A 196 1.56 7.49 13.98
N PRO A 197 0.92 7.41 12.81
CA PRO A 197 0.05 8.49 12.32
C PRO A 197 -1.13 8.81 13.26
N SER A 198 -1.53 7.87 14.13
CA SER A 198 -2.65 8.06 15.07
C SER A 198 -2.32 8.99 16.25
N GLU A 199 -1.03 9.22 16.56
CA GLU A 199 -0.63 10.15 17.62
C GLU A 199 -0.77 11.61 17.18
N ASP A 200 -0.55 11.90 15.89
CA ASP A 200 -0.61 13.24 15.32
C ASP A 200 -1.98 13.60 14.74
N THR A 201 -2.74 12.60 14.36
CA THR A 201 -4.10 12.75 13.84
C THR A 201 -5.01 11.88 14.68
N ASN A 202 -6.20 12.30 15.07
CA ASN A 202 -7.19 11.45 15.76
C ASN A 202 -7.63 10.21 14.91
N ALA A 203 -6.77 9.71 14.05
CA ALA A 203 -6.98 8.55 13.22
C ALA A 203 -6.90 7.27 14.07
N ILE A 204 -7.99 6.51 14.11
CA ILE A 204 -8.19 5.32 14.98
C ILE A 204 -7.52 4.06 14.40
N SER A 205 -6.67 4.18 13.37
CA SER A 205 -6.26 3.01 12.61
C SER A 205 -5.29 2.06 13.33
N GLY A 206 -4.60 2.51 14.37
CA GLY A 206 -3.60 1.70 15.09
C GLY A 206 -2.46 1.15 14.21
N HIS A 207 -2.43 1.51 12.92
CA HIS A 207 -1.34 1.13 12.04
C HIS A 207 -0.13 2.02 12.23
N ARG A 208 1.04 1.40 12.16
CA ARG A 208 2.34 2.05 12.12
C ARG A 208 2.90 1.99 10.71
N LEU A 209 3.52 3.05 10.26
CA LEU A 209 4.26 3.11 9.01
C LEU A 209 5.74 2.83 9.28
N ILE A 210 6.27 1.77 8.68
CA ILE A 210 7.70 1.45 8.79
C ILE A 210 8.39 1.95 7.53
N PHE A 211 9.31 2.90 7.66
CA PHE A 211 10.08 3.43 6.54
C PHE A 211 11.36 2.62 6.36
N ILE A 212 11.41 1.78 5.32
CA ILE A 212 12.58 0.96 4.97
C ILE A 212 13.23 1.57 3.74
N LYS A 213 14.37 2.24 3.94
CA LYS A 213 15.14 2.87 2.87
C LYS A 213 15.90 1.83 2.06
N LYS A 214 15.83 1.89 0.74
CA LYS A 214 16.64 1.08 -0.17
C LYS A 214 18.03 1.66 -0.29
N ILE A 215 19.02 1.02 0.33
CA ILE A 215 20.40 1.50 0.37
C ILE A 215 21.31 0.80 -0.64
N ASN A 216 21.03 -0.47 -0.95
CA ASN A 216 21.78 -1.29 -1.90
C ASN A 216 20.85 -2.01 -2.90
N ALA A 217 21.39 -2.40 -4.05
CA ALA A 217 20.67 -3.23 -5.00
C ALA A 217 20.30 -4.59 -4.39
N THR A 218 19.10 -5.09 -4.69
CA THR A 218 18.69 -6.44 -4.28
C THR A 218 19.45 -7.48 -5.10
N PRO A 219 20.10 -8.50 -4.48
CA PRO A 219 20.78 -9.55 -5.20
C PRO A 219 19.86 -10.25 -6.22
N LYS A 220 20.37 -10.60 -7.41
CA LYS A 220 19.60 -11.15 -8.53
C LYS A 220 18.84 -12.44 -8.20
N ARG A 221 19.28 -13.22 -7.19
CA ARG A 221 18.60 -14.43 -6.70
C ARG A 221 17.26 -14.16 -5.99
N PHE A 222 16.96 -12.89 -5.66
CA PHE A 222 15.72 -12.48 -5.02
C PHE A 222 14.84 -11.65 -5.96
N PRO A 223 13.50 -11.76 -5.82
CA PRO A 223 12.78 -12.68 -4.93
C PRO A 223 13.04 -14.15 -5.28
N ARG A 224 12.90 -15.04 -4.30
CA ARG A 224 12.93 -16.50 -4.54
C ARG A 224 11.66 -16.92 -5.29
N LYS A 225 11.63 -18.17 -5.80
CA LYS A 225 10.48 -18.71 -6.55
C LYS A 225 9.15 -18.54 -5.78
N PRO A 226 8.01 -18.39 -6.49
CA PRO A 226 6.70 -18.21 -5.87
C PRO A 226 6.42 -19.19 -4.73
N GLY A 227 5.95 -18.65 -3.60
CA GLY A 227 5.61 -19.39 -2.39
C GLY A 227 6.77 -19.72 -1.46
N VAL A 228 8.04 -19.60 -1.88
CA VAL A 228 9.20 -19.92 -1.02
C VAL A 228 9.32 -18.94 0.15
N ALA A 229 9.12 -17.64 -0.10
CA ALA A 229 9.19 -16.62 0.94
C ALA A 229 8.21 -16.89 2.08
N LYS A 230 6.99 -17.34 1.78
CA LYS A 230 5.97 -17.70 2.81
C LYS A 230 6.31 -18.97 3.57
N LYS A 231 6.85 -19.99 2.89
CA LYS A 231 7.17 -21.28 3.53
C LYS A 231 8.42 -21.22 4.39
N THR A 232 9.43 -20.52 3.95
CA THR A 232 10.74 -20.39 4.59
C THR A 232 11.20 -18.94 4.55
N PRO A 233 10.60 -18.03 5.36
CA PRO A 233 11.03 -16.64 5.41
C PRO A 233 12.51 -16.51 5.75
N ILE A 234 13.18 -15.48 5.25
CA ILE A 234 14.55 -15.14 5.64
C ILE A 234 14.52 -14.71 7.12
N ARG A 235 15.27 -15.39 7.96
CA ARG A 235 15.39 -15.18 9.41
C ARG A 235 16.83 -14.94 9.81
#